data_ef8cea1d9b0302749b2f9035996fe5ce
#
_entry.id   ef8cea1d9b0302749b2f9035996fe5ce
#
_cell.length_a   1.000
_cell.length_b   1.000
_cell.length_c   1.000
_cell.angle_alpha   90.00
_cell.angle_beta   90.00
_cell.angle_gamma   90.00
#
_symmetry.space_group_name_H-M   'P 1'
#
loop_
_entity.id
_entity.type
_entity.pdbx_description
1 polymer ?
#
loop_
_entity_poly.entity_id
_entity_poly.type
_entity_poly.pdbx_seq_one_letter_code
_entity_poly.pdbx_strand_id
1 'polypeptide(L)'
;MNKSLYSLLVFAVLALPLPAAAQPAVEVRETFLTYKTAVILSDGAGAAAVVSSGSHTYFRSLAEQALTFDHADLQQIALTERLYTLLLRTALQPNLLDSMSGSELVAFTIDRGWIGRNGAPRLEIGTSVIEGDSASAAILRPDGEESPYDLQFVRQQGEWRLDLVALMELIHVAFQSEQEKSGLSEDEFVMRMIEHGTKQTVGPEIWDPPS
;
A
#
# COMPACT_ATOMS: atom_id res chain seq x y z
N MET A 1 41.39 42.80 39.08
CA MET A 1 41.20 42.39 37.67
C MET A 1 41.15 40.89 37.67
N ASN A 2 39.91 40.28 37.79
CA ASN A 2 39.70 38.85 37.74
C ASN A 2 39.11 38.47 36.36
N LYS A 3 39.87 37.75 35.56
CA LYS A 3 39.40 37.16 34.32
C LYS A 3 38.82 35.78 34.64
N SER A 4 37.50 35.68 34.57
CA SER A 4 36.76 34.42 34.70
C SER A 4 36.88 33.65 33.36
N LEU A 5 37.57 32.49 33.35
CA LEU A 5 37.56 31.53 32.26
C LEU A 5 36.26 30.70 32.32
N TYR A 6 35.36 30.93 31.40
CA TYR A 6 34.25 30.01 31.15
C TYR A 6 34.78 28.85 30.27
N SER A 7 34.91 27.68 30.89
CA SER A 7 35.25 26.41 30.21
C SER A 7 33.99 25.90 29.54
N LEU A 8 33.93 25.97 28.20
CA LEU A 8 32.85 25.34 27.40
C LEU A 8 33.09 23.83 27.40
N LEU A 9 32.33 23.09 28.17
CA LEU A 9 32.25 21.63 28.07
C LEU A 9 31.40 21.27 26.85
N VAL A 10 32.07 20.92 25.74
CA VAL A 10 31.42 20.32 24.57
C VAL A 10 31.15 18.86 24.90
N PHE A 11 29.89 18.52 25.19
CA PHE A 11 29.44 17.13 25.25
C PHE A 11 29.41 16.54 23.83
N ALA A 12 30.45 15.80 23.45
CA ALA A 12 30.42 14.95 22.29
C ALA A 12 29.53 13.75 22.62
N VAL A 13 28.28 13.76 22.07
CA VAL A 13 27.41 12.58 22.07
C VAL A 13 28.06 11.56 21.15
N LEU A 14 28.77 10.59 21.70
CA LEU A 14 29.23 9.40 20.98
C LEU A 14 27.99 8.58 20.61
N ALA A 15 27.53 8.69 19.34
CA ALA A 15 26.58 7.77 18.78
C ALA A 15 27.26 6.39 18.70
N LEU A 16 26.88 5.49 19.60
CA LEU A 16 27.30 4.09 19.54
C LEU A 16 26.66 3.46 18.29
N PRO A 17 27.44 2.76 17.45
CA PRO A 17 26.87 2.04 16.32
C PRO A 17 25.89 0.97 16.83
N LEU A 18 24.71 0.89 16.22
CA LEU A 18 23.76 -0.18 16.48
C LEU A 18 24.41 -1.53 16.16
N PRO A 19 24.12 -2.61 16.90
CA PRO A 19 24.56 -3.94 16.54
C PRO A 19 24.07 -4.29 15.13
N ALA A 20 24.95 -4.88 14.31
CA ALA A 20 24.69 -5.16 12.89
C ALA A 20 23.36 -5.94 12.63
N ALA A 21 22.91 -6.74 13.59
CA ALA A 21 21.62 -7.46 13.52
C ALA A 21 20.39 -6.57 13.76
N ALA A 22 20.52 -5.40 14.37
CA ALA A 22 19.40 -4.49 14.64
C ALA A 22 19.16 -3.49 13.48
N GLN A 23 20.15 -3.27 12.63
CA GLN A 23 20.09 -2.30 11.56
C GLN A 23 19.00 -2.62 10.50
N PRO A 24 18.85 -3.86 9.99
CA PRO A 24 17.79 -4.18 9.04
C PRO A 24 16.36 -3.96 9.57
N ALA A 25 16.12 -4.25 10.85
CA ALA A 25 14.79 -4.02 11.46
C ALA A 25 14.48 -2.53 11.59
N VAL A 26 15.49 -1.68 11.83
CA VAL A 26 15.33 -0.22 11.81
C VAL A 26 15.01 0.27 10.40
N GLU A 27 15.72 -0.21 9.38
CA GLU A 27 15.48 0.14 7.98
C GLU A 27 14.07 -0.27 7.50
N VAL A 28 13.58 -1.46 7.88
CA VAL A 28 12.20 -1.91 7.61
C VAL A 28 11.19 -0.95 8.24
N ARG A 29 11.41 -0.55 9.49
CA ARG A 29 10.55 0.41 10.17
C ARG A 29 10.57 1.79 9.50
N GLU A 30 11.72 2.26 9.05
CA GLU A 30 11.87 3.52 8.31
C GLU A 30 11.13 3.48 6.98
N THR A 31 11.21 2.38 6.24
CA THR A 31 10.44 2.15 5.00
C THR A 31 8.94 2.21 5.28
N PHE A 32 8.47 1.53 6.32
CA PHE A 32 7.07 1.58 6.73
C PHE A 32 6.62 3.01 7.08
N LEU A 33 7.40 3.73 7.88
CA LEU A 33 7.05 5.09 8.31
C LEU A 33 7.03 6.06 7.11
N THR A 34 7.94 5.90 6.17
CA THR A 34 7.96 6.67 4.91
C THR A 34 6.70 6.42 4.11
N TYR A 35 6.34 5.16 3.88
CA TYR A 35 5.09 4.78 3.20
C TYR A 35 3.86 5.34 3.91
N LYS A 36 3.74 5.08 5.22
CA LYS A 36 2.63 5.56 6.05
C LYS A 36 2.46 7.08 5.97
N THR A 37 3.56 7.82 6.11
CA THR A 37 3.55 9.28 6.04
C THR A 37 3.11 9.77 4.67
N ALA A 38 3.64 9.21 3.60
CA ALA A 38 3.26 9.56 2.23
C ALA A 38 1.76 9.30 1.97
N VAL A 39 1.23 8.15 2.41
CA VAL A 39 -0.22 7.84 2.29
C VAL A 39 -1.08 8.85 3.07
N ILE A 40 -0.69 9.21 4.30
CA ILE A 40 -1.43 10.21 5.12
C ILE A 40 -1.46 11.58 4.43
N LEU A 41 -0.35 11.95 3.79
CA LEU A 41 -0.21 13.23 3.08
C LEU A 41 -0.82 13.20 1.67
N SER A 42 -1.32 12.06 1.19
CA SER A 42 -1.72 11.83 -0.20
C SER A 42 -0.57 12.14 -1.18
N ASP A 43 0.66 11.77 -0.83
CA ASP A 43 1.84 11.80 -1.67
C ASP A 43 2.03 10.43 -2.33
N GLY A 44 1.27 10.19 -3.40
CA GLY A 44 1.31 8.91 -4.11
C GLY A 44 2.69 8.60 -4.68
N ALA A 45 3.42 9.60 -5.18
CA ALA A 45 4.76 9.40 -5.72
C ALA A 45 5.77 9.00 -4.62
N GLY A 46 5.72 9.66 -3.46
CA GLY A 46 6.55 9.32 -2.31
C GLY A 46 6.24 7.91 -1.78
N ALA A 47 4.96 7.53 -1.73
CA ALA A 47 4.57 6.17 -1.33
C ALA A 47 5.04 5.12 -2.35
N ALA A 48 4.83 5.34 -3.66
CA ALA A 48 5.25 4.43 -4.73
C ALA A 48 6.77 4.22 -4.76
N ALA A 49 7.56 5.21 -4.38
CA ALA A 49 9.02 5.13 -4.35
C ALA A 49 9.56 4.10 -3.35
N VAL A 50 8.81 3.78 -2.29
CA VAL A 50 9.20 2.80 -1.26
C VAL A 50 8.46 1.46 -1.37
N VAL A 51 7.75 1.24 -2.48
CA VAL A 51 7.01 0.02 -2.78
C VAL A 51 7.84 -0.90 -3.69
N SER A 52 7.63 -2.21 -3.59
CA SER A 52 8.37 -3.22 -4.35
C SER A 52 8.07 -3.18 -5.85
N SER A 53 9.05 -3.59 -6.67
CA SER A 53 8.85 -3.74 -8.12
C SER A 53 7.77 -4.80 -8.45
N GLY A 54 7.61 -5.83 -7.61
CA GLY A 54 6.52 -6.81 -7.73
C GLY A 54 5.16 -6.14 -7.59
N SER A 55 5.02 -5.21 -6.66
CA SER A 55 3.80 -4.43 -6.50
C SER A 55 3.54 -3.51 -7.71
N HIS A 56 4.57 -2.88 -8.28
CA HIS A 56 4.41 -2.10 -9.51
C HIS A 56 3.93 -2.98 -10.67
N THR A 57 4.50 -4.18 -10.83
CA THR A 57 4.06 -5.15 -11.84
C THR A 57 2.60 -5.56 -11.63
N TYR A 58 2.20 -5.82 -10.40
CA TYR A 58 0.81 -6.14 -10.06
C TYR A 58 -0.15 -5.01 -10.44
N PHE A 59 0.15 -3.76 -10.11
CA PHE A 59 -0.70 -2.64 -10.51
C PHE A 59 -0.74 -2.42 -12.04
N ARG A 60 0.34 -2.73 -12.75
CA ARG A 60 0.34 -2.73 -14.21
C ARG A 60 -0.60 -3.80 -14.76
N SER A 61 -0.61 -5.02 -14.19
CA SER A 61 -1.55 -6.07 -14.61
C SER A 61 -3.01 -5.69 -14.36
N LEU A 62 -3.34 -4.99 -13.27
CA LEU A 62 -4.70 -4.46 -13.05
C LEU A 62 -5.11 -3.48 -14.16
N ALA A 63 -4.19 -2.65 -14.64
CA ALA A 63 -4.47 -1.74 -15.74
C ALA A 63 -4.68 -2.49 -17.07
N GLU A 64 -3.92 -3.54 -17.34
CA GLU A 64 -4.11 -4.41 -18.51
C GLU A 64 -5.45 -5.13 -18.45
N GLN A 65 -5.84 -5.67 -17.31
CA GLN A 65 -7.18 -6.24 -17.08
C GLN A 65 -8.29 -5.19 -17.28
N ALA A 66 -8.07 -3.96 -16.81
CA ALA A 66 -9.02 -2.87 -16.97
C ALA A 66 -9.26 -2.51 -18.44
N LEU A 67 -8.30 -2.75 -19.32
CA LEU A 67 -8.41 -2.50 -20.75
C LEU A 67 -9.01 -3.68 -21.53
N THR A 68 -8.90 -4.92 -21.01
CA THR A 68 -9.13 -6.11 -21.82
C THR A 68 -10.18 -7.08 -21.27
N PHE A 69 -10.38 -7.16 -19.95
CA PHE A 69 -11.26 -8.15 -19.33
C PHE A 69 -12.72 -7.76 -19.50
N ASP A 70 -13.52 -8.72 -19.95
CA ASP A 70 -14.99 -8.63 -19.90
C ASP A 70 -15.54 -9.11 -18.55
N HIS A 71 -16.87 -9.12 -18.39
CA HIS A 71 -17.52 -9.53 -17.14
C HIS A 71 -17.19 -10.97 -16.76
N ALA A 72 -17.08 -11.89 -17.73
CA ALA A 72 -16.80 -13.29 -17.44
C ALA A 72 -15.34 -13.46 -16.94
N ASP A 73 -14.39 -12.74 -17.53
CA ASP A 73 -13.00 -12.72 -17.08
C ASP A 73 -12.88 -12.14 -15.67
N LEU A 74 -13.56 -11.01 -15.42
CA LEU A 74 -13.58 -10.34 -14.11
C LEU A 74 -14.14 -11.22 -12.99
N GLN A 75 -15.06 -12.13 -13.28
CA GLN A 75 -15.57 -13.09 -12.30
C GLN A 75 -14.58 -14.20 -11.93
N GLN A 76 -13.51 -14.38 -12.68
CA GLN A 76 -12.48 -15.40 -12.40
C GLN A 76 -11.35 -14.89 -11.50
N ILE A 77 -11.27 -13.59 -11.25
CA ILE A 77 -10.25 -12.98 -10.39
C ILE A 77 -10.81 -12.64 -9.00
N ALA A 78 -9.91 -12.44 -8.05
CA ALA A 78 -10.29 -12.13 -6.67
C ALA A 78 -11.13 -10.84 -6.57
N LEU A 79 -12.07 -10.78 -5.62
CA LEU A 79 -12.98 -9.64 -5.42
C LEU A 79 -12.25 -8.30 -5.33
N THR A 80 -11.12 -8.25 -4.60
CA THR A 80 -10.31 -7.03 -4.47
C THR A 80 -9.65 -6.65 -5.79
N GLU A 81 -9.12 -7.62 -6.52
CA GLU A 81 -8.50 -7.41 -7.82
C GLU A 81 -9.53 -6.87 -8.83
N ARG A 82 -10.72 -7.48 -8.87
CA ARG A 82 -11.87 -6.99 -9.66
C ARG A 82 -12.22 -5.55 -9.31
N LEU A 83 -12.30 -5.22 -8.03
CA LEU A 83 -12.61 -3.87 -7.58
C LEU A 83 -11.58 -2.86 -8.08
N TYR A 84 -10.28 -3.12 -7.90
CA TYR A 84 -9.24 -2.18 -8.34
C TYR A 84 -9.14 -2.06 -9.86
N THR A 85 -9.32 -3.17 -10.58
CA THR A 85 -9.43 -3.17 -12.05
C THR A 85 -10.53 -2.23 -12.53
N LEU A 86 -11.72 -2.34 -11.95
CA LEU A 86 -12.87 -1.51 -12.32
C LEU A 86 -12.77 -0.06 -11.82
N LEU A 87 -12.15 0.18 -10.67
CA LEU A 87 -11.83 1.54 -10.22
C LEU A 87 -10.91 2.26 -11.21
N LEU A 88 -9.87 1.58 -11.71
CA LEU A 88 -8.97 2.12 -12.72
C LEU A 88 -9.71 2.36 -14.04
N ARG A 89 -10.51 1.39 -14.52
CA ARG A 89 -11.34 1.49 -15.73
C ARG A 89 -12.29 2.70 -15.68
N THR A 90 -12.90 2.94 -14.53
CA THR A 90 -13.86 4.04 -14.34
C THR A 90 -13.19 5.40 -14.26
N ALA A 91 -12.00 5.47 -13.67
CA ALA A 91 -11.36 6.74 -13.33
C ALA A 91 -10.39 7.27 -14.39
N LEU A 92 -9.91 6.42 -15.29
CA LEU A 92 -8.88 6.76 -16.28
C LEU A 92 -9.37 6.51 -17.69
N GLN A 93 -8.99 7.43 -18.61
CA GLN A 93 -9.20 7.20 -20.04
C GLN A 93 -8.29 6.04 -20.53
N PRO A 94 -8.73 5.22 -21.50
CA PRO A 94 -7.99 4.04 -21.93
C PRO A 94 -6.55 4.33 -22.36
N ASN A 95 -6.31 5.40 -23.11
CA ASN A 95 -4.99 5.78 -23.57
C ASN A 95 -4.05 6.21 -22.42
N LEU A 96 -4.59 6.84 -21.39
CA LEU A 96 -3.82 7.19 -20.19
C LEU A 96 -3.50 5.94 -19.38
N LEU A 97 -4.49 5.08 -19.16
CA LEU A 97 -4.35 3.81 -18.45
C LEU A 97 -3.30 2.90 -19.11
N ASP A 98 -3.28 2.84 -20.44
CA ASP A 98 -2.29 2.08 -21.22
C ASP A 98 -0.87 2.63 -21.07
N SER A 99 -0.72 3.95 -20.99
CA SER A 99 0.59 4.62 -20.92
C SER A 99 1.23 4.65 -19.54
N MET A 100 0.44 4.53 -18.47
CA MET A 100 0.94 4.64 -17.10
C MET A 100 1.79 3.43 -16.70
N SER A 101 2.93 3.69 -16.09
CA SER A 101 3.76 2.67 -15.43
C SER A 101 3.08 2.14 -14.16
N GLY A 102 3.51 0.97 -13.68
CA GLY A 102 3.00 0.41 -12.43
C GLY A 102 3.24 1.33 -11.22
N SER A 103 4.35 2.06 -11.19
CA SER A 103 4.64 3.04 -10.13
C SER A 103 3.66 4.22 -10.18
N GLU A 104 3.33 4.74 -11.36
CA GLU A 104 2.35 5.82 -11.53
C GLU A 104 0.93 5.34 -11.16
N LEU A 105 0.59 4.08 -11.44
CA LEU A 105 -0.69 3.48 -11.04
C LEU A 105 -0.78 3.33 -9.51
N VAL A 106 0.29 2.89 -8.84
CA VAL A 106 0.35 2.88 -7.36
C VAL A 106 0.16 4.30 -6.83
N ALA A 107 0.90 5.28 -7.35
CA ALA A 107 0.78 6.68 -6.94
C ALA A 107 -0.66 7.18 -7.11
N PHE A 108 -1.26 6.95 -8.27
CA PHE A 108 -2.64 7.35 -8.56
C PHE A 108 -3.66 6.77 -7.56
N THR A 109 -3.56 5.47 -7.23
CA THR A 109 -4.50 4.84 -6.29
C THR A 109 -4.37 5.37 -4.87
N ILE A 110 -3.17 5.76 -4.46
CA ILE A 110 -2.90 6.39 -3.16
C ILE A 110 -3.41 7.82 -3.14
N ASP A 111 -3.14 8.63 -4.17
CA ASP A 111 -3.63 10.01 -4.29
C ASP A 111 -5.16 10.08 -4.27
N ARG A 112 -5.82 9.09 -4.90
CA ARG A 112 -7.28 8.92 -4.83
C ARG A 112 -7.78 8.46 -3.46
N GLY A 113 -6.88 7.99 -2.60
CA GLY A 113 -7.20 7.46 -1.28
C GLY A 113 -7.91 6.11 -1.33
N TRP A 114 -7.75 5.35 -2.41
CA TRP A 114 -8.29 3.99 -2.53
C TRP A 114 -7.49 3.00 -1.71
N ILE A 115 -6.19 3.26 -1.53
CA ILE A 115 -5.31 2.48 -0.67
C ILE A 115 -4.92 3.33 0.54
N GLY A 116 -5.14 2.77 1.72
CA GLY A 116 -4.55 3.23 2.97
C GLY A 116 -5.16 4.46 3.63
N ARG A 117 -5.92 5.33 2.95
CA ARG A 117 -6.41 6.60 3.51
C ARG A 117 -7.06 6.46 4.89
N ASN A 118 -7.91 5.46 5.08
CA ASN A 118 -8.63 5.25 6.34
C ASN A 118 -7.88 4.37 7.33
N GLY A 119 -6.96 3.54 6.84
CA GLY A 119 -6.20 2.56 7.62
C GLY A 119 -4.84 3.08 8.07
N ALA A 120 -4.09 3.74 7.18
CA ALA A 120 -2.71 4.15 7.44
C ALA A 120 -2.51 4.95 8.74
N PRO A 121 -3.37 5.90 9.14
CA PRO A 121 -3.19 6.64 10.39
C PRO A 121 -3.17 5.74 11.63
N ARG A 122 -3.88 4.61 11.59
CA ARG A 122 -4.01 3.66 12.70
C ARG A 122 -3.09 2.45 12.57
N LEU A 123 -2.43 2.29 11.42
CA LEU A 123 -1.55 1.17 11.17
C LEU A 123 -0.22 1.40 11.89
N GLU A 124 0.14 0.46 12.75
CA GLU A 124 1.42 0.43 13.46
C GLU A 124 2.04 -0.94 13.28
N ILE A 125 3.39 -1.00 13.33
CA ILE A 125 4.12 -2.26 13.27
C ILE A 125 4.90 -2.51 14.56
N GLY A 126 4.91 -3.77 14.96
CA GLY A 126 5.65 -4.29 16.11
C GLY A 126 7.01 -4.86 15.73
N THR A 127 7.22 -6.10 16.13
CA THR A 127 8.44 -6.85 15.85
C THR A 127 8.62 -7.13 14.37
N SER A 128 9.84 -6.97 13.88
CA SER A 128 10.21 -7.37 12.52
C SER A 128 11.10 -8.61 12.55
N VAL A 129 10.80 -9.57 11.70
CA VAL A 129 11.62 -10.77 11.44
C VAL A 129 12.29 -10.61 10.09
N ILE A 130 13.62 -10.79 10.06
CA ILE A 130 14.44 -10.59 8.86
C ILE A 130 14.98 -11.95 8.40
N GLU A 131 14.72 -12.30 7.15
CA GLU A 131 15.16 -13.56 6.54
C GLU A 131 15.81 -13.28 5.17
N GLY A 132 17.12 -13.00 5.19
CA GLY A 132 17.87 -12.63 3.99
C GLY A 132 17.38 -11.31 3.37
N ASP A 133 16.82 -11.38 2.17
CA ASP A 133 16.23 -10.24 1.44
C ASP A 133 14.72 -10.10 1.63
N SER A 134 14.14 -10.86 2.55
CA SER A 134 12.73 -10.75 2.96
C SER A 134 12.62 -10.33 4.41
N ALA A 135 11.57 -9.58 4.72
CA ALA A 135 11.22 -9.25 6.10
C ALA A 135 9.70 -9.25 6.28
N SER A 136 9.26 -9.66 7.46
CA SER A 136 7.89 -9.46 7.92
C SER A 136 7.88 -8.56 9.15
N ALA A 137 6.83 -7.74 9.29
CA ALA A 137 6.64 -6.89 10.46
C ALA A 137 5.20 -7.07 10.98
N ALA A 138 5.08 -7.49 12.23
CA ALA A 138 3.79 -7.72 12.84
C ALA A 138 2.93 -6.44 12.84
N ILE A 139 1.69 -6.53 12.42
CA ILE A 139 0.74 -5.42 12.53
C ILE A 139 0.24 -5.36 13.98
N LEU A 140 0.29 -4.18 14.59
CA LEU A 140 -0.24 -3.99 15.94
C LEU A 140 -1.74 -3.69 15.92
N ARG A 141 -2.45 -4.29 16.86
CA ARG A 141 -3.83 -3.94 17.19
C ARG A 141 -3.89 -2.63 18.00
N PRO A 142 -5.06 -2.00 18.14
CA PRO A 142 -5.21 -0.77 18.93
C PRO A 142 -4.84 -0.91 20.40
N ASP A 143 -4.85 -2.13 20.97
CA ASP A 143 -4.42 -2.44 22.34
C ASP A 143 -2.89 -2.61 22.47
N GLY A 144 -2.15 -2.53 21.37
CA GLY A 144 -0.70 -2.68 21.30
C GLY A 144 -0.22 -4.12 21.16
N GLU A 145 -1.13 -5.11 21.17
CA GLU A 145 -0.79 -6.50 20.93
C GLU A 145 -0.58 -6.78 19.44
N GLU A 146 0.28 -7.74 19.12
CA GLU A 146 0.49 -8.16 17.73
C GLU A 146 -0.76 -8.88 17.17
N SER A 147 -1.13 -8.53 15.95
CA SER A 147 -2.18 -9.24 15.20
C SER A 147 -1.62 -10.52 14.59
N PRO A 148 -2.47 -11.43 14.09
CA PRO A 148 -2.00 -12.60 13.34
C PRO A 148 -1.55 -12.25 11.91
N TYR A 149 -1.48 -10.97 11.55
CA TYR A 149 -1.14 -10.50 10.22
C TYR A 149 0.13 -9.67 10.25
N ASP A 150 0.95 -9.82 9.22
CA ASP A 150 2.21 -9.11 9.05
C ASP A 150 2.21 -8.30 7.75
N LEU A 151 2.90 -7.17 7.76
CA LEU A 151 3.33 -6.50 6.53
C LEU A 151 4.59 -7.19 6.00
N GLN A 152 4.66 -7.36 4.70
CA GLN A 152 5.78 -7.99 4.02
C GLN A 152 6.67 -6.94 3.35
N PHE A 153 7.98 -7.17 3.41
CA PHE A 153 8.98 -6.32 2.80
C PHE A 153 10.00 -7.18 2.04
N VAL A 154 10.52 -6.62 0.97
CA VAL A 154 11.59 -7.24 0.18
C VAL A 154 12.74 -6.26 0.02
N ARG A 155 13.97 -6.77 0.03
CA ARG A 155 15.15 -5.94 -0.19
C ARG A 155 15.48 -5.91 -1.68
N GLN A 156 15.50 -4.71 -2.25
CA GLN A 156 15.79 -4.50 -3.67
C GLN A 156 16.84 -3.42 -3.82
N GLN A 157 17.92 -3.73 -4.54
CA GLN A 157 19.05 -2.80 -4.73
C GLN A 157 19.64 -2.27 -3.42
N GLY A 158 19.62 -3.10 -2.37
CA GLY A 158 20.13 -2.75 -1.05
C GLY A 158 19.17 -2.01 -0.13
N GLU A 159 17.96 -1.65 -0.60
CA GLU A 159 16.95 -0.93 0.17
C GLU A 159 15.69 -1.79 0.40
N TRP A 160 15.07 -1.65 1.56
CA TRP A 160 13.81 -2.32 1.85
C TRP A 160 12.65 -1.64 1.13
N ARG A 161 11.73 -2.45 0.61
CA ARG A 161 10.51 -2.04 -0.10
C ARG A 161 9.31 -2.76 0.48
N LEU A 162 8.21 -2.04 0.68
CA LEU A 162 6.95 -2.62 1.12
C LEU A 162 6.32 -3.44 -0.01
N ASP A 163 5.86 -4.64 0.28
CA ASP A 163 5.11 -5.46 -0.67
C ASP A 163 3.60 -5.19 -0.55
N LEU A 164 3.06 -4.44 -1.52
CA LEU A 164 1.63 -4.16 -1.57
C LEU A 164 0.80 -5.35 -2.03
N VAL A 165 1.37 -6.34 -2.74
CA VAL A 165 0.61 -7.54 -3.14
C VAL A 165 0.16 -8.29 -1.90
N ALA A 166 1.07 -8.53 -0.96
CA ALA A 166 0.72 -9.15 0.33
C ALA A 166 -0.31 -8.32 1.13
N LEU A 167 -0.22 -6.98 1.06
CA LEU A 167 -1.23 -6.10 1.68
C LEU A 167 -2.60 -6.23 0.98
N MET A 168 -2.64 -6.37 -0.35
CA MET A 168 -3.89 -6.60 -1.09
C MET A 168 -4.56 -7.91 -0.69
N GLU A 169 -3.80 -8.96 -0.38
CA GLU A 169 -4.35 -10.23 0.14
C GLU A 169 -5.04 -10.02 1.50
N LEU A 170 -4.47 -9.22 2.40
CA LEU A 170 -5.10 -8.87 3.67
C LEU A 170 -6.39 -8.05 3.46
N ILE A 171 -6.36 -7.10 2.53
CA ILE A 171 -7.53 -6.30 2.16
C ILE A 171 -8.62 -7.18 1.56
N HIS A 172 -8.25 -8.21 0.77
CA HIS A 172 -9.19 -9.15 0.18
C HIS A 172 -10.02 -9.88 1.24
N VAL A 173 -9.38 -10.40 2.29
CA VAL A 173 -10.08 -11.06 3.41
C VAL A 173 -11.07 -10.11 4.08
N ALA A 174 -10.69 -8.86 4.29
CA ALA A 174 -11.58 -7.86 4.88
C ALA A 174 -12.77 -7.54 3.96
N PHE A 175 -12.54 -7.39 2.66
CA PHE A 175 -13.62 -7.12 1.68
C PHE A 175 -14.59 -8.29 1.53
N GLN A 176 -14.11 -9.53 1.50
CA GLN A 176 -14.99 -10.69 1.52
C GLN A 176 -15.90 -10.70 2.75
N SER A 177 -15.34 -10.46 3.94
CA SER A 177 -16.13 -10.38 5.16
C SER A 177 -17.18 -9.26 5.12
N GLU A 178 -16.87 -8.11 4.56
CA GLU A 178 -17.82 -6.99 4.43
C GLU A 178 -18.88 -7.29 3.36
N GLN A 179 -18.52 -7.92 2.26
CA GLN A 179 -19.47 -8.34 1.22
C GLN A 179 -20.48 -9.35 1.80
N GLU A 180 -20.02 -10.39 2.49
CA GLU A 180 -20.88 -11.37 3.14
C GLU A 180 -21.86 -10.73 4.14
N LYS A 181 -21.38 -9.81 4.99
CA LYS A 181 -22.23 -9.06 5.96
C LYS A 181 -23.23 -8.15 5.29
N SER A 182 -22.91 -7.63 4.10
CA SER A 182 -23.78 -6.71 3.37
C SER A 182 -25.03 -7.41 2.81
N GLY A 183 -24.99 -8.72 2.59
CA GLY A 183 -26.03 -9.51 1.93
C GLY A 183 -26.19 -9.20 0.45
N LEU A 184 -25.29 -8.41 -0.15
CA LEU A 184 -25.28 -8.12 -1.58
C LEU A 184 -24.59 -9.25 -2.36
N SER A 185 -24.91 -9.41 -3.64
CA SER A 185 -24.02 -10.16 -4.55
C SER A 185 -22.67 -9.47 -4.67
N GLU A 186 -21.62 -10.20 -5.11
CA GLU A 186 -20.31 -9.61 -5.33
C GLU A 186 -20.34 -8.44 -6.31
N ASP A 187 -21.08 -8.58 -7.40
CA ASP A 187 -21.21 -7.53 -8.42
C ASP A 187 -21.87 -6.26 -7.86
N GLU A 188 -22.96 -6.39 -7.09
CA GLU A 188 -23.62 -5.26 -6.43
C GLU A 188 -22.69 -4.60 -5.40
N PHE A 189 -21.94 -5.40 -4.67
CA PHE A 189 -20.95 -4.90 -3.70
C PHE A 189 -19.84 -4.12 -4.41
N VAL A 190 -19.26 -4.66 -5.48
CA VAL A 190 -18.23 -4.01 -6.28
C VAL A 190 -18.75 -2.70 -6.87
N MET A 191 -19.91 -2.68 -7.50
CA MET A 191 -20.51 -1.45 -8.05
C MET A 191 -20.68 -0.37 -6.96
N ARG A 192 -21.19 -0.74 -5.79
CA ARG A 192 -21.32 0.20 -4.65
C ARG A 192 -19.99 0.75 -4.19
N MET A 193 -18.96 -0.10 -4.15
CA MET A 193 -17.60 0.33 -3.76
C MET A 193 -16.99 1.28 -4.79
N ILE A 194 -17.22 1.03 -6.09
CA ILE A 194 -16.76 1.93 -7.17
C ILE A 194 -17.45 3.28 -7.07
N GLU A 195 -18.79 3.33 -6.93
CA GLU A 195 -19.51 4.56 -6.74
C GLU A 195 -19.05 5.36 -5.53
N HIS A 196 -18.75 4.64 -4.43
CA HIS A 196 -18.18 5.28 -3.24
C HIS A 196 -16.78 5.82 -3.48
N GLY A 197 -15.90 5.07 -4.16
CA GLY A 197 -14.51 5.44 -4.43
C GLY A 197 -14.36 6.55 -5.47
N THR A 198 -15.20 6.54 -6.52
CA THR A 198 -15.12 7.50 -7.62
C THR A 198 -16.06 8.70 -7.46
N LYS A 199 -17.09 8.59 -6.60
CA LYS A 199 -18.20 9.55 -6.47
C LYS A 199 -19.02 9.71 -7.76
N GLN A 200 -19.05 8.67 -8.59
CA GLN A 200 -19.80 8.62 -9.84
C GLN A 200 -20.76 7.46 -9.78
N THR A 201 -21.95 7.64 -10.31
CA THR A 201 -22.87 6.52 -10.55
C THR A 201 -22.36 5.73 -11.75
N VAL A 202 -22.31 4.41 -11.62
CA VAL A 202 -21.87 3.51 -12.68
C VAL A 202 -23.00 2.57 -13.10
N GLY A 203 -23.08 2.30 -14.39
CA GLY A 203 -24.04 1.35 -14.96
C GLY A 203 -23.36 0.01 -15.30
N PRO A 204 -24.13 -0.92 -15.89
CA PRO A 204 -23.64 -2.24 -16.26
C PRO A 204 -22.51 -2.19 -17.31
N GLU A 205 -22.33 -1.08 -18.00
CA GLU A 205 -21.27 -0.88 -19.00
C GLU A 205 -19.86 -0.95 -18.41
N ILE A 206 -19.69 -0.82 -17.09
CA ILE A 206 -18.37 -0.95 -16.45
C ILE A 206 -17.79 -2.36 -16.57
N TRP A 207 -18.63 -3.35 -16.80
CA TRP A 207 -18.24 -4.75 -16.93
C TRP A 207 -17.59 -5.06 -18.27
N ASP A 208 -17.82 -4.24 -19.29
CA ASP A 208 -17.24 -4.39 -20.61
C ASP A 208 -15.93 -3.59 -20.74
N PRO A 209 -14.93 -4.11 -21.46
CA PRO A 209 -13.70 -3.38 -21.73
C PRO A 209 -14.00 -2.12 -22.54
N PRO A 210 -13.25 -1.02 -22.34
CA PRO A 210 -13.44 0.21 -23.09
C PRO A 210 -13.17 -0.02 -24.58
N SER A 211 -14.03 0.54 -25.44
CA SER A 211 -13.96 0.44 -26.91
C SER A 211 -12.90 1.38 -27.51
#